data_b93286dc59618b01fcc312136533f315
#
_entry.id   b93286dc59618b01fcc312136533f315
#
_cell.length_a   1.000
_cell.length_b   1.000
_cell.length_c   1.000
_cell.angle_alpha   90.00
_cell.angle_beta   90.00
_cell.angle_gamma   90.00
#
_symmetry.space_group_name_H-M   'P 1'
#
loop_
_entity.id
_entity.type
_entity.pdbx_description
1 polymer ?
#
loop_
_entity_poly.entity_id
_entity_poly.type
_entity_poly.pdbx_seq_one_letter_code
_entity_poly.pdbx_strand_id
1 'polypeptide(L)'
;QRQKRQQRHRRQQKRRQRQEVFAACAKEQRAVKIALAHHQDDVAETMLHHLARGTSLAGLASLRPVRGNVIRPLLCVGRKEIRQELESRKCSWCEDSTNAEDAYTRNGIRHHVLPYLTEEVNPRAAAHMAQTSLDLLETEEYLEQQTDQLMERYASAEKNAVVLRDAVSSEAPLLQRYVIRRVLEQLAGKRKDLTREHLESVRELFEKQVGKSVCLPYGITAVRGYETLRLEKQGVHLKEERKRKSGEEVPIPVPAGCEEEKSLAFAENPVTIVKKTSVFPERIEEKKYTKCFDCDKIKDGLVLRTRRSGDYLRVTAKGGKKKLKDYMIDAKIPKEERDSILLLADGPEIWWVVGYRRGESGRVGEDTKAVLQIQIGVGKEENR
;
A
#
# COMPACT_ATOMS: atom_id res chain seq x y z
N GLN A 1 -16.44 -30.06 -5.52
CA GLN A 1 -15.96 -28.73 -5.11
C GLN A 1 -17.03 -27.89 -4.39
N ARG A 2 -18.31 -27.86 -4.85
CA ARG A 2 -19.42 -27.13 -4.19
C ARG A 2 -19.68 -27.61 -2.77
N GLN A 3 -19.70 -28.94 -2.51
CA GLN A 3 -19.91 -29.50 -1.17
C GLN A 3 -18.78 -29.15 -0.19
N LYS A 4 -17.50 -29.23 -0.62
CA LYS A 4 -16.35 -28.81 0.18
C LYS A 4 -16.39 -27.31 0.53
N ARG A 5 -16.89 -26.48 -0.39
CA ARG A 5 -17.07 -25.02 -0.17
C ARG A 5 -18.18 -24.73 0.85
N GLN A 6 -19.31 -25.44 0.76
CA GLN A 6 -20.41 -25.32 1.72
C GLN A 6 -20.02 -25.79 3.12
N GLN A 7 -19.28 -26.90 3.24
CA GLN A 7 -18.77 -27.39 4.52
C GLN A 7 -17.78 -26.39 5.17
N ARG A 8 -16.88 -25.78 4.37
CA ARG A 8 -16.00 -24.70 4.85
C ARG A 8 -16.78 -23.50 5.37
N HIS A 9 -17.83 -23.09 4.68
CA HIS A 9 -18.66 -21.95 5.08
C HIS A 9 -19.40 -22.23 6.39
N ARG A 10 -20.01 -23.41 6.54
CA ARG A 10 -20.68 -23.83 7.77
C ARG A 10 -19.72 -23.89 8.97
N ARG A 11 -18.47 -24.34 8.78
CA ARG A 11 -17.44 -24.36 9.83
C ARG A 11 -17.00 -22.97 10.26
N GLN A 12 -16.81 -22.06 9.32
CA GLN A 12 -16.46 -20.67 9.64
C GLN A 12 -17.60 -20.00 10.42
N GLN A 13 -18.85 -20.24 10.03
CA GLN A 13 -20.03 -19.74 10.71
C GLN A 13 -20.15 -20.27 12.16
N LYS A 14 -19.99 -21.60 12.37
CA LYS A 14 -19.98 -22.20 13.70
C LYS A 14 -18.85 -21.64 14.59
N ARG A 15 -17.66 -21.43 14.01
CA ARG A 15 -16.52 -20.86 14.75
C ARG A 15 -16.80 -19.42 15.17
N ARG A 16 -17.41 -18.63 14.29
CA ARG A 16 -17.80 -17.23 14.57
C ARG A 16 -18.87 -17.16 15.65
N GLN A 17 -19.91 -17.97 15.53
CA GLN A 17 -20.98 -18.07 16.56
C GLN A 17 -20.41 -18.46 17.93
N ARG A 18 -19.49 -19.44 17.97
CA ARG A 18 -18.83 -19.82 19.23
C ARG A 18 -18.04 -18.67 19.85
N GLN A 19 -17.33 -17.88 19.04
CA GLN A 19 -16.62 -16.69 19.53
C GLN A 19 -17.57 -15.59 20.04
N GLU A 20 -18.69 -15.38 19.35
CA GLU A 20 -19.73 -14.44 19.77
C GLU A 20 -20.37 -14.86 21.11
N VAL A 21 -20.66 -16.15 21.28
CA VAL A 21 -21.17 -16.69 22.55
C VAL A 21 -20.15 -16.50 23.68
N PHE A 22 -18.88 -16.83 23.45
CA PHE A 22 -17.85 -16.61 24.47
C PHE A 22 -17.70 -15.14 24.86
N ALA A 23 -17.76 -14.24 23.89
CA ALA A 23 -17.69 -12.80 24.15
C ALA A 23 -18.91 -12.30 24.94
N ALA A 24 -20.11 -12.80 24.62
CA ALA A 24 -21.34 -12.49 25.36
C ALA A 24 -21.28 -12.99 26.81
N CYS A 25 -20.92 -14.25 27.02
CA CYS A 25 -20.75 -14.81 28.36
C CYS A 25 -19.68 -14.07 29.17
N ALA A 26 -18.55 -13.72 28.56
CA ALA A 26 -17.50 -12.99 29.25
C ALA A 26 -17.99 -11.60 29.70
N LYS A 27 -18.78 -10.92 28.87
CA LYS A 27 -19.39 -9.62 29.20
C LYS A 27 -20.39 -9.76 30.36
N GLU A 28 -21.28 -10.75 30.29
CA GLU A 28 -22.28 -11.05 31.32
C GLU A 28 -21.63 -11.37 32.67
N GLN A 29 -20.61 -12.21 32.67
CA GLN A 29 -19.87 -12.61 33.86
C GLN A 29 -18.78 -11.61 34.29
N ARG A 30 -18.68 -10.46 33.61
CA ARG A 30 -17.62 -9.45 33.82
C ARG A 30 -16.20 -10.06 33.80
N ALA A 31 -16.00 -11.09 32.99
CA ALA A 31 -14.72 -11.78 32.89
C ALA A 31 -13.76 -11.02 31.98
N VAL A 32 -12.54 -10.79 32.46
CA VAL A 32 -11.47 -10.09 31.73
C VAL A 32 -10.81 -11.01 30.69
N LYS A 33 -10.75 -12.33 30.97
CA LYS A 33 -10.09 -13.32 30.15
C LYS A 33 -11.00 -14.54 29.88
N ILE A 34 -10.80 -15.16 28.73
CA ILE A 34 -11.45 -16.39 28.31
C ILE A 34 -10.39 -17.48 28.23
N ALA A 35 -10.42 -18.47 29.11
CA ALA A 35 -9.51 -19.58 29.09
C ALA A 35 -10.00 -20.69 28.14
N LEU A 36 -9.17 -21.14 27.22
CA LEU A 36 -9.43 -22.28 26.35
C LEU A 36 -8.51 -23.44 26.70
N ALA A 37 -9.07 -24.66 26.80
CA ALA A 37 -8.38 -25.86 27.19
C ALA A 37 -7.59 -26.53 26.03
N HIS A 38 -6.86 -25.74 25.24
CA HIS A 38 -5.90 -26.29 24.27
C HIS A 38 -4.65 -26.76 25.02
N HIS A 39 -4.09 -27.87 24.60
CA HIS A 39 -2.92 -28.51 25.19
C HIS A 39 -1.82 -28.80 24.16
N GLN A 40 -0.69 -29.41 24.55
CA GLN A 40 0.46 -29.68 23.67
C GLN A 40 0.09 -30.45 22.39
N ASP A 41 -0.73 -31.51 22.54
CA ASP A 41 -1.15 -32.32 21.38
C ASP A 41 -1.96 -31.48 20.37
N ASP A 42 -2.78 -30.51 20.83
CA ASP A 42 -3.49 -29.57 19.93
C ASP A 42 -2.53 -28.67 19.14
N VAL A 43 -1.38 -28.31 19.76
CA VAL A 43 -0.33 -27.55 19.06
C VAL A 43 0.30 -28.44 17.99
N ALA A 44 0.69 -29.67 18.34
CA ALA A 44 1.29 -30.61 17.40
C ALA A 44 0.37 -30.93 16.23
N GLU A 45 -0.92 -31.25 16.50
CA GLU A 45 -1.93 -31.49 15.47
C GLU A 45 -2.05 -30.27 14.52
N THR A 46 -2.09 -29.07 15.07
CA THR A 46 -2.23 -27.83 14.29
C THR A 46 -0.99 -27.56 13.47
N MET A 47 0.20 -27.76 14.03
CA MET A 47 1.48 -27.57 13.36
C MET A 47 1.63 -28.55 12.18
N LEU A 48 1.39 -29.83 12.38
CA LEU A 48 1.41 -30.85 11.33
C LEU A 48 0.40 -30.56 10.22
N HIS A 49 -0.82 -30.19 10.59
CA HIS A 49 -1.86 -29.81 9.63
C HIS A 49 -1.46 -28.59 8.79
N HIS A 50 -0.82 -27.60 9.39
CA HIS A 50 -0.36 -26.39 8.67
C HIS A 50 0.86 -26.69 7.80
N LEU A 51 1.84 -27.45 8.27
CA LEU A 51 2.99 -27.90 7.48
C LEU A 51 2.56 -28.64 6.22
N ALA A 52 1.65 -29.62 6.35
CA ALA A 52 1.15 -30.41 5.22
C ALA A 52 0.40 -29.57 4.17
N ARG A 53 -0.12 -28.40 4.54
CA ARG A 53 -0.86 -27.50 3.63
C ARG A 53 -0.03 -26.36 3.08
N GLY A 54 1.19 -26.18 3.54
CA GLY A 54 1.99 -24.99 3.31
C GLY A 54 1.51 -23.80 4.16
N THR A 55 2.42 -23.21 4.89
CA THR A 55 2.15 -22.09 5.79
C THR A 55 3.39 -21.22 5.97
N SER A 56 3.21 -20.02 6.53
CA SER A 56 4.28 -19.16 7.02
C SER A 56 4.65 -19.49 8.47
N LEU A 57 5.70 -18.83 9.00
CA LEU A 57 6.09 -18.94 10.43
C LEU A 57 4.89 -18.64 11.36
N ALA A 58 4.17 -17.54 11.08
CA ALA A 58 2.96 -17.19 11.83
C ALA A 58 1.89 -18.28 11.84
N GLY A 59 1.81 -19.12 10.81
CA GLY A 59 0.88 -20.24 10.75
C GLY A 59 1.32 -21.41 11.62
N LEU A 60 2.62 -21.68 11.73
CA LEU A 60 3.17 -22.71 12.63
C LEU A 60 3.01 -22.33 14.10
N ALA A 61 3.17 -21.04 14.42
CA ALA A 61 2.99 -20.46 15.75
C ALA A 61 1.53 -20.04 16.04
N SER A 62 0.53 -20.70 15.45
CA SER A 62 -0.85 -20.23 15.43
C SER A 62 -1.60 -20.35 16.76
N LEU A 63 -1.23 -21.31 17.63
CA LEU A 63 -1.80 -21.48 18.96
C LEU A 63 -0.99 -20.74 20.02
N ARG A 64 -1.13 -19.41 20.04
CA ARG A 64 -0.44 -18.54 21.01
C ARG A 64 -0.98 -18.73 22.42
N PRO A 65 -0.13 -18.71 23.46
CA PRO A 65 -0.57 -18.76 24.87
C PRO A 65 -1.58 -17.66 25.19
N VAL A 66 -1.34 -16.45 24.69
CA VAL A 66 -2.24 -15.31 24.86
C VAL A 66 -2.54 -14.68 23.49
N ARG A 67 -3.82 -14.37 23.26
CA ARG A 67 -4.26 -13.62 22.08
C ARG A 67 -5.44 -12.71 22.46
N GLY A 68 -5.13 -11.45 22.73
CA GLY A 68 -6.12 -10.50 23.24
C GLY A 68 -6.67 -10.93 24.61
N ASN A 69 -7.97 -11.14 24.69
CA ASN A 69 -8.63 -11.63 25.91
C ASN A 69 -8.67 -13.17 26.04
N VAL A 70 -8.20 -13.91 25.03
CA VAL A 70 -8.14 -15.38 25.06
C VAL A 70 -6.80 -15.84 25.60
N ILE A 71 -6.81 -16.72 26.61
CA ILE A 71 -5.63 -17.39 27.17
C ILE A 71 -5.74 -18.91 27.00
N ARG A 72 -4.61 -19.60 26.96
CA ARG A 72 -4.50 -21.06 26.84
C ARG A 72 -3.53 -21.60 27.87
N PRO A 73 -3.95 -21.72 29.11
CA PRO A 73 -3.04 -22.10 30.23
C PRO A 73 -2.50 -23.52 30.14
N LEU A 74 -3.15 -24.41 29.39
CA LEU A 74 -2.77 -25.84 29.30
C LEU A 74 -1.81 -26.17 28.15
N LEU A 75 -1.27 -25.17 27.42
CA LEU A 75 -0.31 -25.46 26.35
C LEU A 75 1.02 -26.06 26.81
N CYS A 76 1.32 -26.00 28.10
CA CYS A 76 2.53 -26.56 28.71
C CYS A 76 2.38 -28.02 29.11
N VAL A 77 1.19 -28.66 29.01
CA VAL A 77 0.92 -30.03 29.43
C VAL A 77 0.33 -30.85 28.30
N GLY A 78 0.61 -32.15 28.31
CA GLY A 78 0.07 -33.12 27.37
C GLY A 78 -1.31 -33.66 27.77
N ARG A 79 -2.04 -34.22 26.80
CA ARG A 79 -3.37 -34.81 27.02
C ARG A 79 -3.34 -35.93 28.06
N LYS A 80 -2.26 -36.74 28.07
CA LYS A 80 -2.08 -37.86 29.05
C LYS A 80 -1.96 -37.34 30.47
N GLU A 81 -1.18 -36.28 30.68
CA GLU A 81 -0.98 -35.65 31.98
C GLU A 81 -2.29 -35.07 32.52
N ILE A 82 -3.06 -34.38 31.65
CA ILE A 82 -4.38 -33.83 32.02
C ILE A 82 -5.33 -34.94 32.45
N ARG A 83 -5.36 -36.09 31.74
CA ARG A 83 -6.21 -37.20 32.11
C ARG A 83 -5.80 -37.81 33.45
N GLN A 84 -4.50 -38.05 33.68
CA GLN A 84 -3.98 -38.55 34.94
C GLN A 84 -4.36 -37.64 36.12
N GLU A 85 -4.29 -36.33 35.93
CA GLU A 85 -4.70 -35.37 36.97
C GLU A 85 -6.20 -35.42 37.26
N LEU A 86 -7.05 -35.54 36.24
CA LEU A 86 -8.50 -35.69 36.43
C LEU A 86 -8.86 -36.99 37.12
N GLU A 87 -8.21 -38.10 36.76
CA GLU A 87 -8.38 -39.41 37.39
C GLU A 87 -7.96 -39.35 38.86
N SER A 88 -6.80 -38.77 39.17
CA SER A 88 -6.31 -38.63 40.55
C SER A 88 -7.29 -37.83 41.44
N ARG A 89 -7.97 -36.86 40.86
CA ARG A 89 -8.98 -36.04 41.54
C ARG A 89 -10.39 -36.63 41.48
N LYS A 90 -10.56 -37.80 40.86
CA LYS A 90 -11.87 -38.46 40.67
C LYS A 90 -12.88 -37.57 39.94
N CYS A 91 -12.39 -36.70 39.04
CA CYS A 91 -13.24 -35.84 38.21
C CYS A 91 -13.73 -36.62 37.00
N SER A 92 -15.01 -36.62 36.74
CA SER A 92 -15.59 -37.18 35.51
C SER A 92 -15.47 -36.17 34.35
N TRP A 93 -15.31 -36.67 33.12
CA TRP A 93 -15.36 -35.88 31.89
C TRP A 93 -16.19 -36.57 30.83
N CYS A 94 -16.71 -35.79 29.89
CA CYS A 94 -17.42 -36.29 28.71
C CYS A 94 -16.50 -36.30 27.50
N GLU A 95 -16.52 -37.40 26.74
CA GLU A 95 -15.89 -37.41 25.42
C GLU A 95 -16.90 -37.06 24.33
N ASP A 96 -16.55 -36.10 23.48
CA ASP A 96 -17.36 -35.75 22.33
C ASP A 96 -17.25 -36.88 21.29
N SER A 97 -18.38 -37.49 20.92
CA SER A 97 -18.45 -38.61 19.96
C SER A 97 -17.89 -38.24 18.58
N THR A 98 -17.91 -36.95 18.20
CA THR A 98 -17.33 -36.49 16.92
C THR A 98 -15.80 -36.58 16.89
N ASN A 99 -15.14 -36.75 18.03
CA ASN A 99 -13.69 -36.97 18.09
C ASN A 99 -13.28 -38.36 17.52
N ALA A 100 -14.18 -39.31 17.43
CA ALA A 100 -13.93 -40.64 16.88
C ALA A 100 -14.01 -40.68 15.34
N GLU A 101 -14.52 -39.63 14.68
CA GLU A 101 -14.73 -39.62 13.24
C GLU A 101 -13.47 -39.13 12.49
N ASP A 102 -12.85 -40.00 11.67
CA ASP A 102 -11.71 -39.65 10.80
C ASP A 102 -12.10 -38.79 9.57
N ALA A 103 -13.38 -38.43 9.44
CA ALA A 103 -13.86 -37.54 8.38
C ALA A 103 -13.16 -36.16 8.37
N TYR A 104 -12.42 -35.83 9.43
CA TYR A 104 -11.70 -34.59 9.58
C TYR A 104 -10.19 -34.81 9.53
N THR A 105 -9.50 -34.10 8.65
CA THR A 105 -8.03 -34.16 8.48
C THR A 105 -7.28 -34.04 9.82
N ARG A 106 -7.80 -33.24 10.76
CA ARG A 106 -7.19 -33.06 12.07
C ARG A 106 -7.35 -34.29 12.94
N ASN A 107 -8.49 -34.99 12.85
CA ASN A 107 -8.70 -36.26 13.56
C ASN A 107 -7.79 -37.37 13.00
N GLY A 108 -7.59 -37.41 11.68
CA GLY A 108 -6.61 -38.33 11.08
C GLY A 108 -5.18 -38.08 11.55
N ILE A 109 -4.77 -36.79 11.74
CA ILE A 109 -3.47 -36.50 12.36
C ILE A 109 -3.42 -36.99 13.82
N ARG A 110 -4.49 -36.77 14.58
CA ARG A 110 -4.62 -37.22 15.99
C ARG A 110 -4.56 -38.71 16.15
N HIS A 111 -5.23 -39.45 15.25
CA HIS A 111 -5.40 -40.91 15.42
C HIS A 111 -4.28 -41.72 14.76
N HIS A 112 -3.63 -41.21 13.74
CA HIS A 112 -2.68 -41.96 12.92
C HIS A 112 -1.28 -41.36 12.89
N VAL A 113 -1.15 -40.07 12.73
CA VAL A 113 0.17 -39.46 12.55
C VAL A 113 0.85 -39.16 13.88
N LEU A 114 0.15 -38.52 14.80
CA LEU A 114 0.73 -38.16 16.11
C LEU A 114 1.06 -39.39 16.97
N PRO A 115 0.23 -40.48 17.05
CA PRO A 115 0.61 -41.72 17.71
C PRO A 115 1.86 -42.34 17.09
N TYR A 116 1.93 -42.47 15.77
CA TYR A 116 3.12 -42.98 15.09
C TYR A 116 4.38 -42.19 15.47
N LEU A 117 4.32 -40.87 15.48
CA LEU A 117 5.45 -40.03 15.87
C LEU A 117 5.84 -40.20 17.34
N THR A 118 4.87 -40.45 18.24
CA THR A 118 5.13 -40.66 19.66
C THR A 118 5.63 -42.04 19.99
N GLU A 119 5.17 -43.06 19.28
CA GLU A 119 5.50 -44.46 19.56
C GLU A 119 6.78 -44.91 18.86
N GLU A 120 6.92 -44.54 17.57
CA GLU A 120 7.99 -45.03 16.70
C GLU A 120 9.18 -44.07 16.56
N VAL A 121 8.96 -42.74 16.77
CA VAL A 121 10.02 -41.75 16.56
C VAL A 121 10.52 -41.17 17.89
N ASN A 122 9.62 -40.54 18.67
CA ASN A 122 9.99 -39.95 19.96
C ASN A 122 8.78 -39.77 20.88
N PRO A 123 8.80 -40.35 22.08
CA PRO A 123 7.70 -40.21 23.04
C PRO A 123 7.34 -38.79 23.44
N ARG A 124 8.27 -37.85 23.26
CA ARG A 124 8.08 -36.42 23.52
C ARG A 124 7.78 -35.61 22.28
N ALA A 125 7.40 -36.22 21.16
CA ALA A 125 7.19 -35.53 19.88
C ALA A 125 6.22 -34.35 20.01
N ALA A 126 5.07 -34.52 20.69
CA ALA A 126 4.10 -33.44 20.89
C ALA A 126 4.68 -32.28 21.72
N ALA A 127 5.44 -32.59 22.78
CA ALA A 127 6.08 -31.56 23.62
C ALA A 127 7.16 -30.76 22.83
N HIS A 128 7.97 -31.47 22.02
CA HIS A 128 8.97 -30.81 21.18
C HIS A 128 8.32 -29.90 20.12
N MET A 129 7.23 -30.34 19.49
CA MET A 129 6.48 -29.50 18.55
C MET A 129 5.87 -28.31 19.25
N ALA A 130 5.35 -28.43 20.45
CA ALA A 130 4.81 -27.33 21.24
C ALA A 130 5.91 -26.30 21.58
N GLN A 131 7.09 -26.77 22.02
CA GLN A 131 8.24 -25.90 22.27
C GLN A 131 8.69 -25.19 21.00
N THR A 132 8.87 -25.91 19.89
CA THR A 132 9.22 -25.32 18.59
C THR A 132 8.19 -24.25 18.15
N SER A 133 6.89 -24.47 18.43
CA SER A 133 5.86 -23.48 18.13
C SER A 133 6.03 -22.19 18.94
N LEU A 134 6.52 -22.26 20.18
CA LEU A 134 6.84 -21.09 21.00
C LEU A 134 8.08 -20.36 20.49
N ASP A 135 9.14 -21.08 20.14
CA ASP A 135 10.36 -20.50 19.58
C ASP A 135 10.08 -19.77 18.24
N LEU A 136 9.21 -20.36 17.41
CA LEU A 136 8.72 -19.73 16.17
C LEU A 136 7.85 -18.50 16.44
N LEU A 137 7.09 -18.50 17.55
CA LEU A 137 6.31 -17.35 17.95
C LEU A 137 7.21 -16.16 18.32
N GLU A 138 8.24 -16.39 19.13
CA GLU A 138 9.23 -15.38 19.50
C GLU A 138 9.96 -14.83 18.26
N THR A 139 10.34 -15.73 17.35
CA THR A 139 10.96 -15.35 16.07
C THR A 139 10.02 -14.47 15.22
N GLU A 140 8.74 -14.84 15.13
CA GLU A 140 7.75 -14.06 14.38
C GLU A 140 7.52 -12.68 15.02
N GLU A 141 7.48 -12.59 16.34
CA GLU A 141 7.33 -11.34 17.08
C GLU A 141 8.55 -10.42 16.87
N TYR A 142 9.75 -10.96 16.84
CA TYR A 142 10.95 -10.21 16.48
C TYR A 142 10.89 -9.68 15.06
N LEU A 143 10.51 -10.51 14.07
CA LEU A 143 10.38 -10.10 12.67
C LEU A 143 9.29 -9.03 12.47
N GLU A 144 8.18 -9.12 13.20
CA GLU A 144 7.14 -8.09 13.17
C GLU A 144 7.63 -6.75 13.75
N GLN A 145 8.42 -6.78 14.85
CA GLN A 145 9.06 -5.57 15.41
C GLN A 145 10.06 -4.95 14.43
N GLN A 146 10.92 -5.75 13.78
CA GLN A 146 11.81 -5.26 12.73
C GLN A 146 11.04 -4.65 11.57
N THR A 147 9.92 -5.30 11.20
CA THR A 147 9.05 -4.79 10.14
C THR A 147 8.46 -3.43 10.48
N ASP A 148 8.01 -3.22 11.73
CA ASP A 148 7.47 -1.95 12.18
C ASP A 148 8.52 -0.83 12.08
N GLN A 149 9.76 -1.08 12.51
CA GLN A 149 10.88 -0.14 12.38
C GLN A 149 11.19 0.21 10.92
N LEU A 150 11.16 -0.79 10.02
CA LEU A 150 11.39 -0.57 8.60
C LEU A 150 10.22 0.19 7.95
N MET A 151 8.99 -0.05 8.38
CA MET A 151 7.83 0.69 7.93
C MET A 151 7.92 2.17 8.32
N GLU A 152 8.32 2.48 9.55
CA GLU A 152 8.55 3.86 10.00
C GLU A 152 9.66 4.56 9.20
N ARG A 153 10.73 3.83 8.87
CA ARG A 153 11.89 4.37 8.16
C ARG A 153 11.65 4.57 6.67
N TYR A 154 10.97 3.65 6.01
CA TYR A 154 10.92 3.57 4.55
C TYR A 154 9.53 3.73 3.94
N ALA A 155 8.43 3.63 4.71
CA ALA A 155 7.10 3.74 4.19
C ALA A 155 6.48 5.12 4.47
N SER A 156 5.78 5.67 3.48
CA SER A 156 4.90 6.82 3.66
C SER A 156 3.49 6.45 3.23
N ALA A 157 2.52 6.69 4.12
CA ALA A 157 1.11 6.39 3.86
C ALA A 157 0.42 7.58 3.19
N GLU A 158 -0.36 7.31 2.16
CA GLU A 158 -1.25 8.24 1.49
C GLU A 158 -2.70 7.72 1.59
N LYS A 159 -3.69 8.52 1.17
CA LYS A 159 -5.13 8.19 1.34
C LYS A 159 -5.52 6.77 0.88
N ASN A 160 -5.01 6.30 -0.26
CA ASN A 160 -5.30 4.97 -0.84
C ASN A 160 -4.03 4.28 -1.35
N ALA A 161 -2.85 4.72 -0.93
CA ALA A 161 -1.58 4.20 -1.37
C ALA A 161 -0.56 4.18 -0.24
N VAL A 162 0.48 3.37 -0.41
CA VAL A 162 1.69 3.39 0.40
C VAL A 162 2.87 3.47 -0.55
N VAL A 163 3.79 4.37 -0.26
CA VAL A 163 5.03 4.55 -1.02
C VAL A 163 6.17 4.02 -0.19
N LEU A 164 6.90 3.03 -0.72
CA LEU A 164 8.12 2.48 -0.15
C LEU A 164 9.34 3.11 -0.83
N ARG A 165 10.31 3.57 -0.06
CA ARG A 165 11.60 4.03 -0.59
C ARG A 165 12.41 2.85 -1.11
N ASP A 166 13.20 3.05 -2.15
CA ASP A 166 14.04 2.04 -2.78
C ASP A 166 15.04 1.39 -1.82
N ALA A 167 15.46 2.12 -0.80
CA ALA A 167 16.35 1.66 0.25
C ALA A 167 15.86 0.37 0.97
N VAL A 168 14.57 0.04 0.92
CA VAL A 168 14.05 -1.26 1.37
C VAL A 168 14.73 -2.43 0.63
N SER A 169 15.16 -2.24 -0.62
CA SER A 169 15.80 -3.29 -1.41
C SER A 169 17.16 -3.74 -0.86
N SER A 170 17.81 -2.92 -0.02
CA SER A 170 19.06 -3.27 0.66
C SER A 170 18.87 -4.13 1.91
N GLU A 171 17.65 -4.25 2.41
CA GLU A 171 17.33 -5.07 3.58
C GLU A 171 17.32 -6.57 3.23
N ALA A 172 17.43 -7.42 4.25
CA ALA A 172 17.37 -8.87 4.05
C ALA A 172 16.08 -9.30 3.29
N PRO A 173 16.15 -10.22 2.32
CA PRO A 173 15.00 -10.61 1.49
C PRO A 173 13.77 -11.06 2.31
N LEU A 174 13.99 -11.63 3.49
CA LEU A 174 12.92 -11.99 4.41
C LEU A 174 12.17 -10.73 4.90
N LEU A 175 12.92 -9.71 5.36
CA LEU A 175 12.34 -8.46 5.86
C LEU A 175 11.65 -7.66 4.75
N GLN A 176 12.21 -7.64 3.53
CA GLN A 176 11.53 -7.06 2.37
C GLN A 176 10.14 -7.67 2.18
N ARG A 177 10.02 -9.01 2.26
CA ARG A 177 8.72 -9.70 2.14
C ARG A 177 7.77 -9.35 3.28
N TYR A 178 8.28 -9.17 4.50
CA TYR A 178 7.46 -8.77 5.65
C TYR A 178 6.92 -7.35 5.48
N VAL A 179 7.75 -6.41 5.05
CA VAL A 179 7.34 -5.02 4.74
C VAL A 179 6.28 -5.00 3.62
N ILE A 180 6.56 -5.68 2.50
CA ILE A 180 5.61 -5.77 1.38
C ILE A 180 4.29 -6.40 1.85
N ARG A 181 4.34 -7.49 2.62
CA ARG A 181 3.15 -8.13 3.19
C ARG A 181 2.34 -7.16 4.05
N ARG A 182 3.00 -6.41 4.95
CA ARG A 182 2.36 -5.43 5.82
C ARG A 182 1.63 -4.35 5.00
N VAL A 183 2.26 -3.82 3.98
CA VAL A 183 1.65 -2.83 3.06
C VAL A 183 0.44 -3.41 2.33
N LEU A 184 0.57 -4.62 1.79
CA LEU A 184 -0.54 -5.27 1.08
C LEU A 184 -1.72 -5.58 2.01
N GLU A 185 -1.46 -6.03 3.25
CA GLU A 185 -2.49 -6.27 4.26
C GLU A 185 -3.22 -4.97 4.66
N GLN A 186 -2.46 -3.88 4.81
CA GLN A 186 -3.01 -2.55 5.11
C GLN A 186 -3.95 -2.08 3.99
N LEU A 187 -3.52 -2.16 2.74
CA LEU A 187 -4.33 -1.75 1.58
C LEU A 187 -5.52 -2.69 1.33
N ALA A 188 -5.34 -4.00 1.50
CA ALA A 188 -6.40 -4.99 1.30
C ALA A 188 -7.43 -4.98 2.44
N GLY A 189 -7.02 -4.62 3.66
CA GLY A 189 -7.81 -4.76 4.89
C GLY A 189 -7.94 -6.21 5.38
N LYS A 190 -7.18 -7.14 4.80
CA LYS A 190 -7.21 -8.59 5.14
C LYS A 190 -5.97 -9.31 4.62
N ARG A 191 -5.64 -10.44 5.30
CA ARG A 191 -4.47 -11.30 4.97
C ARG A 191 -4.75 -12.38 3.94
N LYS A 192 -6.01 -12.71 3.71
CA LYS A 192 -6.40 -13.84 2.87
C LYS A 192 -5.99 -13.60 1.41
N ASP A 193 -5.64 -14.69 0.69
CA ASP A 193 -5.32 -14.71 -0.74
C ASP A 193 -4.04 -13.94 -1.17
N LEU A 194 -3.24 -13.44 -0.22
CA LEU A 194 -1.90 -12.93 -0.47
C LEU A 194 -0.90 -14.09 -0.38
N THR A 195 -0.38 -14.51 -1.53
CA THR A 195 0.57 -15.64 -1.64
C THR A 195 2.01 -15.14 -1.64
N ARG A 196 2.97 -16.07 -1.42
CA ARG A 196 4.39 -15.76 -1.54
C ARG A 196 4.76 -15.21 -2.93
N GLU A 197 4.15 -15.73 -3.99
CA GLU A 197 4.37 -15.29 -5.37
C GLU A 197 4.00 -13.82 -5.56
N HIS A 198 2.92 -13.36 -4.93
CA HIS A 198 2.56 -11.94 -4.93
C HIS A 198 3.63 -11.08 -4.25
N LEU A 199 4.20 -11.52 -3.13
CA LEU A 199 5.25 -10.79 -2.41
C LEU A 199 6.54 -10.73 -3.25
N GLU A 200 6.94 -11.84 -3.86
CA GLU A 200 8.11 -11.90 -4.72
C GLU A 200 7.94 -11.03 -5.98
N SER A 201 6.78 -11.05 -6.62
CA SER A 201 6.53 -10.22 -7.81
C SER A 201 6.63 -8.72 -7.51
N VAL A 202 6.24 -8.31 -6.29
CA VAL A 202 6.43 -6.92 -5.83
C VAL A 202 7.90 -6.65 -5.51
N ARG A 203 8.58 -7.58 -4.83
CA ARG A 203 10.01 -7.46 -4.50
C ARG A 203 10.87 -7.30 -5.75
N GLU A 204 10.61 -8.10 -6.78
CA GLU A 204 11.30 -8.02 -8.07
C GLU A 204 11.13 -6.67 -8.79
N LEU A 205 10.10 -5.88 -8.48
CA LEU A 205 9.94 -4.55 -9.07
C LEU A 205 11.07 -3.60 -8.69
N PHE A 206 11.73 -3.79 -7.54
CA PHE A 206 12.87 -2.96 -7.15
C PHE A 206 14.04 -3.08 -8.16
N GLU A 207 14.17 -4.21 -8.84
CA GLU A 207 15.22 -4.48 -9.83
C GLU A 207 14.79 -4.12 -11.28
N LYS A 208 13.48 -3.78 -11.47
CA LYS A 208 12.95 -3.49 -12.81
C LYS A 208 13.03 -2.01 -13.15
N GLN A 209 12.91 -1.71 -14.45
CA GLN A 209 12.88 -0.33 -14.96
C GLN A 209 11.70 0.45 -14.39
N VAL A 210 11.89 1.76 -14.21
CA VAL A 210 10.86 2.72 -13.80
C VAL A 210 9.62 2.63 -14.71
N GLY A 211 8.45 2.66 -14.10
CA GLY A 211 7.15 2.53 -14.78
C GLY A 211 6.69 1.10 -15.02
N LYS A 212 7.45 0.07 -14.62
CA LYS A 212 6.95 -1.32 -14.57
C LYS A 212 5.98 -1.47 -13.41
N SER A 213 4.97 -2.30 -13.61
CA SER A 213 3.90 -2.50 -12.63
C SER A 213 3.47 -3.96 -12.56
N VAL A 214 2.89 -4.33 -11.41
CA VAL A 214 2.29 -5.64 -11.14
C VAL A 214 0.90 -5.44 -10.56
N CYS A 215 -0.08 -6.16 -11.12
CA CYS A 215 -1.44 -6.21 -10.59
C CYS A 215 -1.57 -7.32 -9.54
N LEU A 216 -2.16 -7.01 -8.42
CA LEU A 216 -2.27 -7.86 -7.25
C LEU A 216 -3.75 -8.08 -6.88
N PRO A 217 -4.07 -9.07 -6.02
CA PRO A 217 -5.43 -9.24 -5.51
C PRO A 217 -5.99 -7.96 -4.87
N TYR A 218 -7.31 -7.88 -4.78
CA TYR A 218 -8.06 -6.76 -4.17
C TYR A 218 -7.97 -5.43 -4.91
N GLY A 219 -7.57 -5.45 -6.20
CA GLY A 219 -7.42 -4.24 -7.01
C GLY A 219 -6.21 -3.39 -6.59
N ILE A 220 -5.21 -4.01 -5.98
CA ILE A 220 -3.96 -3.34 -5.65
C ILE A 220 -3.03 -3.41 -6.86
N THR A 221 -2.35 -2.32 -7.16
CA THR A 221 -1.31 -2.23 -8.18
C THR A 221 -0.03 -1.72 -7.53
N ALA A 222 1.08 -2.43 -7.77
CA ALA A 222 2.41 -1.95 -7.40
C ALA A 222 3.11 -1.39 -8.64
N VAL A 223 3.72 -0.21 -8.53
CA VAL A 223 4.36 0.51 -9.63
C VAL A 223 5.76 0.95 -9.21
N ARG A 224 6.76 0.70 -10.06
CA ARG A 224 8.15 1.13 -9.87
C ARG A 224 8.29 2.61 -10.21
N GLY A 225 8.64 3.45 -9.24
CA GLY A 225 9.06 4.84 -9.41
C GLY A 225 10.58 4.99 -9.61
N TYR A 226 11.11 6.21 -9.51
CA TYR A 226 12.57 6.46 -9.67
C TYR A 226 13.38 5.96 -8.47
N GLU A 227 12.96 6.25 -7.25
CA GLU A 227 13.59 5.83 -6.00
C GLU A 227 12.54 5.26 -5.04
N THR A 228 11.42 4.79 -5.58
CA THR A 228 10.26 4.39 -4.81
C THR A 228 9.54 3.23 -5.47
N LEU A 229 8.79 2.50 -4.66
CA LEU A 229 7.79 1.55 -5.08
C LEU A 229 6.44 2.00 -4.51
N ARG A 230 5.51 2.36 -5.39
CA ARG A 230 4.17 2.79 -5.02
C ARG A 230 3.21 1.62 -5.09
N LEU A 231 2.53 1.32 -4.00
CA LEU A 231 1.44 0.35 -3.94
C LEU A 231 0.14 1.11 -3.71
N GLU A 232 -0.81 0.98 -4.62
CA GLU A 232 -2.09 1.70 -4.54
C GLU A 232 -3.27 0.76 -4.73
N LYS A 233 -4.35 1.00 -3.98
CA LYS A 233 -5.63 0.33 -4.18
C LYS A 233 -6.47 1.16 -5.12
N GLN A 234 -6.74 0.64 -6.32
CA GLN A 234 -7.60 1.32 -7.29
C GLN A 234 -9.04 1.36 -6.75
N GLY A 235 -9.51 2.56 -6.40
CA GLY A 235 -10.93 2.82 -6.23
C GLY A 235 -11.63 2.82 -7.60
N VAL A 236 -12.85 2.35 -7.66
CA VAL A 236 -13.66 2.32 -8.90
C VAL A 236 -13.82 3.73 -9.50
N HIS A 237 -13.73 4.79 -8.70
CA HIS A 237 -13.87 6.17 -9.12
C HIS A 237 -12.63 6.81 -9.78
N LEU A 238 -11.40 6.31 -9.51
CA LEU A 238 -10.17 6.96 -10.04
C LEU A 238 -9.98 6.82 -11.55
N LYS A 239 -10.58 5.80 -12.18
CA LYS A 239 -10.56 5.65 -13.65
C LYS A 239 -11.46 6.68 -14.35
N GLU A 240 -12.54 7.10 -13.72
CA GLU A 240 -13.46 8.09 -14.27
C GLU A 240 -12.95 9.53 -14.05
N GLU A 241 -12.34 9.82 -12.90
CA GLU A 241 -11.73 11.14 -12.65
C GLU A 241 -10.50 11.40 -13.52
N ARG A 242 -9.64 10.37 -13.76
CA ARG A 242 -8.51 10.50 -14.70
C ARG A 242 -8.97 10.75 -16.15
N LYS A 243 -10.11 10.19 -16.56
CA LYS A 243 -10.69 10.47 -17.91
C LYS A 243 -11.36 11.82 -18.00
N ARG A 244 -11.94 12.36 -16.92
CA ARG A 244 -12.58 13.67 -16.91
C ARG A 244 -11.59 14.83 -16.94
N LYS A 245 -10.39 14.67 -16.34
CA LYS A 245 -9.34 15.70 -16.28
C LYS A 245 -8.47 15.79 -17.54
N SER A 246 -8.51 14.81 -18.45
CA SER A 246 -7.77 14.84 -19.72
C SER A 246 -8.65 15.42 -20.82
N GLY A 247 -8.50 16.74 -21.08
CA GLY A 247 -9.19 17.39 -22.20
C GLY A 247 -9.72 18.79 -21.89
N GLU A 248 -9.73 19.20 -20.65
CA GLU A 248 -10.13 20.54 -20.26
C GLU A 248 -9.07 21.55 -20.70
N GLU A 249 -9.47 22.56 -21.49
CA GLU A 249 -8.64 23.64 -21.97
C GLU A 249 -9.28 24.96 -21.55
N VAL A 250 -8.52 25.76 -20.80
CA VAL A 250 -9.01 27.05 -20.32
C VAL A 250 -8.16 28.13 -20.92
N PRO A 251 -8.73 28.98 -21.79
CA PRO A 251 -8.02 30.11 -22.39
C PRO A 251 -7.61 31.12 -21.31
N ILE A 252 -6.39 31.60 -21.39
CA ILE A 252 -5.87 32.67 -20.54
C ILE A 252 -6.27 33.99 -21.12
N PRO A 253 -7.19 34.77 -20.52
CA PRO A 253 -7.55 36.06 -21.00
C PRO A 253 -6.37 37.02 -20.79
N VAL A 254 -5.82 37.56 -21.87
CA VAL A 254 -4.85 38.66 -21.76
C VAL A 254 -5.65 39.94 -21.47
N PRO A 255 -5.46 40.58 -20.29
CA PRO A 255 -6.19 41.81 -19.97
C PRO A 255 -5.96 42.91 -20.99
N ALA A 256 -7.02 43.65 -21.36
CA ALA A 256 -6.91 44.73 -22.30
C ALA A 256 -6.20 45.97 -21.70
N GLY A 257 -6.47 46.26 -20.42
CA GLY A 257 -5.85 47.34 -19.66
C GLY A 257 -4.55 46.92 -18.95
N CYS A 258 -3.73 47.90 -18.56
CA CYS A 258 -2.55 47.70 -17.73
C CYS A 258 -2.97 47.69 -16.27
N GLU A 259 -2.27 46.85 -15.45
CA GLU A 259 -2.55 46.63 -14.03
C GLU A 259 -3.93 46.02 -13.71
N GLU A 260 -4.61 45.47 -14.72
CA GLU A 260 -5.85 44.76 -14.53
C GLU A 260 -5.54 43.32 -14.08
N GLU A 261 -6.12 42.91 -12.96
CA GLU A 261 -6.04 41.55 -12.44
C GLU A 261 -7.28 40.75 -12.88
N LYS A 262 -7.06 39.56 -13.43
CA LYS A 262 -8.11 38.59 -13.73
C LYS A 262 -7.84 37.29 -12.99
N SER A 263 -8.86 36.77 -12.35
CA SER A 263 -8.81 35.46 -11.68
C SER A 263 -9.69 34.46 -12.40
N LEU A 264 -9.18 33.27 -12.59
CA LEU A 264 -9.93 32.12 -13.10
C LEU A 264 -9.55 30.88 -12.32
N ALA A 265 -10.31 29.79 -12.46
CA ALA A 265 -10.02 28.53 -11.84
C ALA A 265 -9.78 27.46 -12.92
N PHE A 266 -8.77 26.63 -12.71
CA PHE A 266 -8.55 25.42 -13.50
C PHE A 266 -8.60 24.22 -12.56
N ALA A 267 -9.58 23.36 -12.74
CA ALA A 267 -9.94 22.32 -11.77
C ALA A 267 -10.16 22.96 -10.39
N GLU A 268 -9.36 22.65 -9.38
CA GLU A 268 -9.46 23.20 -8.03
C GLU A 268 -8.37 24.26 -7.75
N ASN A 269 -7.56 24.63 -8.76
CA ASN A 269 -6.46 25.58 -8.60
C ASN A 269 -6.87 26.98 -9.02
N PRO A 270 -6.80 27.97 -8.12
CA PRO A 270 -6.99 29.37 -8.51
C PRO A 270 -5.82 29.87 -9.36
N VAL A 271 -6.12 30.60 -10.44
CA VAL A 271 -5.12 31.18 -11.33
C VAL A 271 -5.32 32.69 -11.37
N THR A 272 -4.31 33.39 -10.95
CA THR A 272 -4.30 34.89 -11.00
C THR A 272 -3.42 35.33 -12.14
N ILE A 273 -3.95 36.25 -12.96
CA ILE A 273 -3.30 36.79 -14.16
C ILE A 273 -3.27 38.32 -14.02
N VAL A 274 -2.08 38.87 -14.08
CA VAL A 274 -1.89 40.33 -14.01
C VAL A 274 -1.08 40.77 -15.21
N LYS A 275 -1.61 41.74 -16.00
CA LYS A 275 -0.87 42.40 -17.06
C LYS A 275 -0.23 43.69 -16.52
N LYS A 276 1.07 43.83 -16.70
CA LYS A 276 1.84 45.03 -16.32
C LYS A 276 2.43 45.66 -17.54
N THR A 277 2.36 46.99 -17.63
CA THR A 277 3.08 47.75 -18.66
C THR A 277 4.55 47.79 -18.28
N SER A 278 5.45 47.70 -19.26
CA SER A 278 6.87 47.74 -18.97
C SER A 278 7.34 49.15 -18.62
N VAL A 279 7.52 49.41 -17.34
CA VAL A 279 8.77 50.00 -16.89
C VAL A 279 9.53 48.79 -16.34
N PHE A 280 10.68 48.45 -16.90
CA PHE A 280 11.49 47.31 -16.48
C PHE A 280 11.60 47.30 -14.96
N PRO A 281 10.97 46.39 -14.19
CA PRO A 281 11.28 46.28 -12.80
C PRO A 281 12.69 45.70 -12.75
N GLU A 282 13.58 46.34 -12.01
CA GLU A 282 15.00 45.92 -11.85
C GLU A 282 15.18 44.49 -11.39
N ARG A 283 14.11 43.82 -10.94
CA ARG A 283 14.05 42.38 -10.62
C ARG A 283 12.65 41.82 -10.88
N ILE A 284 12.53 40.92 -11.84
CA ILE A 284 11.36 40.05 -11.97
C ILE A 284 11.59 38.88 -11.02
N GLU A 285 10.92 38.85 -9.86
CA GLU A 285 10.93 37.71 -8.96
C GLU A 285 10.08 36.59 -9.55
N GLU A 286 10.73 35.62 -10.16
CA GLU A 286 10.07 34.37 -10.57
C GLU A 286 10.11 33.34 -9.43
N LYS A 287 8.94 32.87 -9.02
CA LYS A 287 8.77 31.76 -8.04
C LYS A 287 8.37 30.49 -8.78
N LYS A 288 8.37 29.38 -8.04
CA LYS A 288 8.02 28.04 -8.56
C LYS A 288 6.66 28.03 -9.27
N TYR A 289 5.68 28.77 -8.74
CA TYR A 289 4.30 28.86 -9.22
C TYR A 289 3.90 30.28 -9.72
N THR A 290 4.86 31.11 -9.95
CA THR A 290 4.66 32.48 -10.52
C THR A 290 5.68 32.70 -11.60
N LYS A 291 5.23 32.98 -12.82
CA LYS A 291 6.08 33.26 -13.98
C LYS A 291 5.59 34.49 -14.76
N CYS A 292 6.54 35.15 -15.41
CA CYS A 292 6.28 36.31 -16.26
C CYS A 292 6.57 36.00 -17.72
N PHE A 293 5.68 36.46 -18.61
CA PHE A 293 5.73 36.19 -20.04
C PHE A 293 5.58 37.46 -20.84
N ASP A 294 6.19 37.48 -22.00
CA ASP A 294 6.10 38.57 -22.97
C ASP A 294 4.79 38.47 -23.76
N CYS A 295 3.89 39.45 -23.60
CA CYS A 295 2.61 39.47 -24.30
C CYS A 295 2.76 39.56 -25.81
N ASP A 296 3.78 40.26 -26.32
CA ASP A 296 3.98 40.51 -27.74
C ASP A 296 4.40 39.23 -28.51
N LYS A 297 4.80 38.18 -27.79
CA LYS A 297 5.20 36.90 -28.37
C LYS A 297 4.08 35.88 -28.47
N ILE A 298 2.89 36.18 -27.96
CA ILE A 298 1.73 35.28 -28.02
C ILE A 298 1.21 35.25 -29.45
N LYS A 299 1.05 34.03 -30.02
CA LYS A 299 0.62 33.82 -31.40
C LYS A 299 -0.82 33.38 -31.53
N ASP A 300 -1.10 32.19 -31.01
CA ASP A 300 -2.39 31.51 -31.12
C ASP A 300 -3.29 31.70 -29.89
N GLY A 301 -2.74 32.31 -28.84
CA GLY A 301 -3.39 32.50 -27.55
C GLY A 301 -2.95 31.50 -26.50
N LEU A 302 -2.72 31.98 -25.28
CA LEU A 302 -2.29 31.15 -24.19
C LEU A 302 -3.45 30.37 -23.61
N VAL A 303 -3.22 29.06 -23.38
CA VAL A 303 -4.18 28.16 -22.76
C VAL A 303 -3.54 27.36 -21.63
N LEU A 304 -4.29 27.15 -20.55
CA LEU A 304 -3.97 26.16 -19.55
C LEU A 304 -4.63 24.86 -19.92
N ARG A 305 -3.84 23.78 -20.00
CA ARG A 305 -4.30 22.44 -20.36
C ARG A 305 -3.34 21.37 -19.88
N THR A 306 -3.72 20.13 -19.98
CA THR A 306 -2.81 18.99 -19.85
C THR A 306 -2.11 18.68 -21.18
N ARG A 307 -1.16 17.72 -21.15
CA ARG A 307 -0.34 17.38 -22.33
C ARG A 307 -1.14 16.79 -23.48
N ARG A 308 -0.66 17.06 -24.70
CA ARG A 308 -1.16 16.49 -25.95
C ARG A 308 -0.03 15.85 -26.76
N SER A 309 -0.40 15.00 -27.71
CA SER A 309 0.57 14.44 -28.65
C SER A 309 1.13 15.56 -29.53
N GLY A 310 2.46 15.61 -29.67
CA GLY A 310 3.14 16.62 -30.48
C GLY A 310 3.66 17.82 -29.70
N ASP A 311 3.32 17.96 -28.41
CA ASP A 311 3.82 19.04 -27.54
C ASP A 311 5.34 19.07 -27.44
N TYR A 312 5.92 20.27 -27.46
CA TYR A 312 7.35 20.50 -27.32
C TYR A 312 7.67 21.78 -26.52
N LEU A 313 8.86 21.81 -25.92
CA LEU A 313 9.42 23.03 -25.30
C LEU A 313 10.61 23.53 -26.11
N ARG A 314 10.80 24.84 -26.11
CA ARG A 314 12.10 25.43 -26.47
C ARG A 314 12.98 25.46 -25.21
N VAL A 315 14.11 24.79 -25.29
CA VAL A 315 15.02 24.62 -24.16
C VAL A 315 16.24 25.53 -24.21
N THR A 316 16.49 26.17 -25.36
CA THR A 316 17.62 27.09 -25.57
C THR A 316 17.16 28.33 -26.27
N ALA A 317 17.80 29.47 -25.98
CA ALA A 317 17.54 30.76 -26.66
C ALA A 317 17.79 30.70 -28.20
N LYS A 318 18.65 29.79 -28.66
CA LYS A 318 18.91 29.50 -30.08
C LYS A 318 17.83 28.66 -30.77
N GLY A 319 16.70 28.38 -30.08
CA GLY A 319 15.54 27.74 -30.69
C GLY A 319 15.53 26.22 -30.67
N GLY A 320 16.41 25.57 -29.90
CA GLY A 320 16.42 24.10 -29.75
C GLY A 320 15.09 23.60 -29.18
N LYS A 321 14.40 22.73 -29.96
CA LYS A 321 13.13 22.12 -29.58
C LYS A 321 13.38 20.75 -28.90
N LYS A 322 12.66 20.48 -27.79
CA LYS A 322 12.65 19.19 -27.14
C LYS A 322 11.21 18.71 -26.98
N LYS A 323 10.90 17.46 -27.38
CA LYS A 323 9.56 16.93 -27.17
C LYS A 323 9.22 16.94 -25.67
N LEU A 324 8.00 17.33 -25.32
CA LEU A 324 7.54 17.40 -23.92
C LEU A 324 7.70 16.06 -23.21
N LYS A 325 7.40 14.94 -23.90
CA LYS A 325 7.60 13.59 -23.38
C LYS A 325 9.04 13.34 -22.91
N ASP A 326 10.02 13.71 -23.75
CA ASP A 326 11.43 13.48 -23.47
C ASP A 326 11.92 14.39 -22.33
N TYR A 327 11.43 15.64 -22.30
CA TYR A 327 11.68 16.53 -21.18
C TYR A 327 11.16 15.98 -19.86
N MET A 328 9.91 15.46 -19.82
CA MET A 328 9.32 14.88 -18.60
C MET A 328 10.06 13.63 -18.11
N ILE A 329 10.67 12.87 -19.02
CA ILE A 329 11.54 11.72 -18.68
C ILE A 329 12.82 12.23 -18.03
N ASP A 330 13.51 13.18 -18.65
CA ASP A 330 14.77 13.71 -18.14
C ASP A 330 14.61 14.48 -16.82
N ALA A 331 13.46 15.14 -16.64
CA ALA A 331 13.08 15.77 -15.37
C ALA A 331 12.63 14.77 -14.30
N LYS A 332 12.71 13.45 -14.58
CA LYS A 332 12.31 12.36 -13.67
C LYS A 332 10.88 12.46 -13.15
N ILE A 333 9.97 13.04 -13.95
CA ILE A 333 8.55 13.15 -13.58
C ILE A 333 7.91 11.76 -13.66
N PRO A 334 7.25 11.27 -12.59
CA PRO A 334 6.57 9.98 -12.58
C PRO A 334 5.55 9.87 -13.73
N LYS A 335 5.44 8.69 -14.35
CA LYS A 335 4.58 8.47 -15.51
C LYS A 335 3.11 8.80 -15.20
N GLU A 336 2.68 8.50 -13.99
CA GLU A 336 1.32 8.68 -13.48
C GLU A 336 0.93 10.16 -13.37
N GLU A 337 1.92 11.04 -13.11
CA GLU A 337 1.70 12.48 -12.95
C GLU A 337 1.70 13.25 -14.28
N ARG A 338 2.36 12.69 -15.32
CA ARG A 338 2.58 13.39 -16.60
C ARG A 338 1.29 13.82 -17.29
N ASP A 339 0.19 13.05 -17.11
CA ASP A 339 -1.10 13.32 -17.72
C ASP A 339 -1.93 14.35 -16.94
N SER A 340 -1.55 14.66 -15.69
CA SER A 340 -2.24 15.60 -14.81
C SER A 340 -1.51 16.93 -14.63
N ILE A 341 -0.25 17.04 -15.07
CA ILE A 341 0.53 18.28 -14.96
C ILE A 341 -0.08 19.38 -15.80
N LEU A 342 -0.28 20.54 -15.19
CA LEU A 342 -0.72 21.75 -15.86
C LEU A 342 0.39 22.30 -16.74
N LEU A 343 0.01 22.70 -17.94
CA LEU A 343 0.87 23.30 -18.95
C LEU A 343 0.27 24.63 -19.38
N LEU A 344 1.09 25.65 -19.46
CA LEU A 344 0.78 26.85 -20.19
C LEU A 344 1.29 26.66 -21.62
N ALA A 345 0.40 26.72 -22.59
CA ALA A 345 0.69 26.41 -23.98
C ALA A 345 0.21 27.48 -24.91
N ASP A 346 0.93 27.71 -26.03
CA ASP A 346 0.56 28.47 -27.18
C ASP A 346 0.57 27.53 -28.40
N GLY A 347 -0.60 27.00 -28.75
CA GLY A 347 -0.71 25.87 -29.66
C GLY A 347 0.02 24.60 -29.15
N PRO A 348 0.93 23.97 -29.93
CA PRO A 348 1.73 22.80 -29.50
C PRO A 348 2.98 23.20 -28.71
N GLU A 349 3.30 24.49 -28.62
CA GLU A 349 4.49 25.00 -27.94
C GLU A 349 4.20 25.22 -26.46
N ILE A 350 4.95 24.55 -25.59
CA ILE A 350 4.78 24.68 -24.14
C ILE A 350 5.66 25.82 -23.62
N TRP A 351 5.02 26.79 -23.04
CA TRP A 351 5.69 27.96 -22.45
C TRP A 351 6.08 27.71 -20.99
N TRP A 352 5.29 26.92 -20.28
CA TRP A 352 5.57 26.56 -18.88
C TRP A 352 5.00 25.21 -18.50
N VAL A 353 5.84 24.35 -17.94
CA VAL A 353 5.45 23.15 -17.21
C VAL A 353 5.32 23.57 -15.74
N VAL A 354 4.09 23.75 -15.28
CA VAL A 354 3.78 24.32 -13.96
C VAL A 354 4.43 23.51 -12.85
N GLY A 355 5.09 24.21 -11.92
CA GLY A 355 5.83 23.56 -10.83
C GLY A 355 7.22 23.03 -11.20
N TYR A 356 7.56 22.99 -12.51
CA TYR A 356 8.84 22.47 -13.01
C TYR A 356 9.64 23.55 -13.75
N ARG A 357 9.49 23.65 -15.07
CA ARG A 357 10.33 24.51 -15.91
C ARG A 357 9.52 25.42 -16.81
N ARG A 358 9.99 26.69 -16.96
CA ARG A 358 9.60 27.56 -18.04
C ARG A 358 10.42 27.24 -19.29
N GLY A 359 9.77 27.24 -20.48
CA GLY A 359 10.43 27.29 -21.79
C GLY A 359 11.08 28.63 -22.07
N GLU A 360 11.89 28.68 -23.12
CA GLU A 360 12.50 29.95 -23.59
C GLU A 360 11.52 30.82 -24.40
N SER A 361 10.41 30.23 -24.84
CA SER A 361 9.33 30.97 -25.51
C SER A 361 8.63 31.89 -24.53
N GLY A 362 8.23 33.07 -25.05
CA GLY A 362 7.57 34.06 -24.21
C GLY A 362 8.45 34.66 -23.11
N ARG A 363 9.77 34.52 -23.17
CA ARG A 363 10.67 35.16 -22.20
C ARG A 363 10.65 36.67 -22.34
N VAL A 364 10.52 37.36 -21.22
CA VAL A 364 10.61 38.80 -21.14
C VAL A 364 12.03 39.26 -21.53
N GLY A 365 12.15 40.22 -22.42
CA GLY A 365 13.40 40.77 -22.91
C GLY A 365 13.39 42.31 -22.88
N GLU A 366 14.48 42.91 -23.33
CA GLU A 366 14.64 44.39 -23.35
C GLU A 366 13.59 45.09 -24.22
N ASP A 367 13.12 44.44 -25.29
CA ASP A 367 12.14 44.98 -26.24
C ASP A 367 10.67 44.71 -25.82
N THR A 368 10.42 44.03 -24.68
CA THR A 368 9.07 43.68 -24.23
C THR A 368 8.28 44.93 -23.81
N LYS A 369 7.13 45.18 -24.44
CA LYS A 369 6.25 46.33 -24.13
C LYS A 369 5.22 46.02 -23.05
N ALA A 370 4.79 44.77 -22.94
CA ALA A 370 3.82 44.32 -21.94
C ALA A 370 4.16 42.96 -21.37
N VAL A 371 4.11 42.83 -20.05
CA VAL A 371 4.44 41.62 -19.31
C VAL A 371 3.17 41.01 -18.72
N LEU A 372 2.97 39.72 -18.94
CA LEU A 372 1.89 38.95 -18.36
C LEU A 372 2.46 38.13 -17.19
N GLN A 373 2.07 38.47 -15.98
CA GLN A 373 2.39 37.68 -14.81
C GLN A 373 1.26 36.68 -14.54
N ILE A 374 1.60 35.36 -14.45
CA ILE A 374 0.65 34.31 -14.16
C ILE A 374 1.09 33.64 -12.86
N GLN A 375 0.18 33.61 -11.89
CA GLN A 375 0.35 32.91 -10.63
C GLN A 375 -0.70 31.79 -10.51
N ILE A 376 -0.26 30.60 -10.22
CA ILE A 376 -1.13 29.43 -10.00
C ILE A 376 -1.09 29.07 -8.53
N GLY A 377 -2.23 29.21 -7.84
CA GLY A 377 -2.38 28.77 -6.46
C GLY A 377 -2.46 27.24 -6.43
N VAL A 378 -1.48 26.59 -5.82
CA VAL A 378 -1.56 25.17 -5.45
C VAL A 378 -2.23 25.12 -4.09
N GLY A 379 -3.27 24.28 -3.93
CA GLY A 379 -3.99 24.14 -2.66
C GLY A 379 -3.01 24.01 -1.50
N LYS A 380 -3.37 24.58 -0.35
CA LYS A 380 -2.55 24.74 0.86
C LYS A 380 -1.73 23.49 1.25
N GLU A 381 -0.52 23.39 0.71
CA GLU A 381 0.59 22.62 1.28
C GLU A 381 1.85 22.99 0.51
N GLU A 382 2.77 23.66 1.19
CA GLU A 382 4.14 24.05 0.86
C GLU A 382 4.41 25.55 0.81
N ASN A 383 4.24 26.17 1.97
CA ASN A 383 5.08 27.27 2.41
C ASN A 383 5.96 26.75 3.58
N ARG A 384 7.05 26.07 3.25
CA ARG A 384 8.23 25.95 4.09
C ARG A 384 9.48 25.80 3.27
#